data_7a2f063719b350a8a7a76c3ddf3445ed
#
_entry.id   7a2f063719b350a8a7a76c3ddf3445ed
#
_cell.length_a   1.000
_cell.length_b   1.000
_cell.length_c   1.000
_cell.angle_alpha   90.00
_cell.angle_beta   90.00
_cell.angle_gamma   90.00
#
_symmetry.space_group_name_H-M   'P 1'
#
loop_
_entity.id
_entity.type
_entity.pdbx_description
1 polymer ?
#
loop_
_entity_poly.entity_id
_entity_poly.type
_entity_poly.pdbx_seq_one_letter_code
_entity_poly.pdbx_strand_id
1 'polypeptide(L)'
;GGQLADQGEILSDDGAVLEVDDVQKPIKDLIVHQCRLTEGTLVVGAEVNANIDLERRGAIARSHTATHMVHKALREELGPQATQRGSEDAPNRLRFDFPWSKAPAKSVISAVEERVNDKLRDNLAVTTKEMKFDDAIALGAMHLFGEKYGDIVRVVSIGEDGWSRELCGGTHVDHVGKIGMVNILSEASIGSGVRRVDAVVGQGAYDFNAREHALVSQLSDKLNARPDELAERVNALLAKLKESDRRLASMYESQLAASVPALVADTKNSAAPVKVAVKNVGHFGAVDALRKTVLDVRAQLGEDAPVVVALAG
;
A
#
# COMPACT_ATOMS: atom_id res chain seq x y z
N GLY A 1 -23.57 -4.76 3.92
CA GLY A 1 -22.22 -5.18 4.23
C GLY A 1 -21.24 -4.73 3.18
N GLY A 2 -19.98 -5.00 3.39
CA GLY A 2 -18.89 -4.60 2.50
C GLY A 2 -18.68 -5.50 1.28
N GLN A 3 -19.42 -6.60 1.16
CA GLN A 3 -19.27 -7.53 0.04
C GLN A 3 -19.76 -6.90 -1.26
N LEU A 4 -18.93 -6.95 -2.32
CA LEU A 4 -19.34 -6.55 -3.67
C LEU A 4 -20.36 -7.53 -4.26
N ALA A 5 -21.15 -7.01 -5.17
CA ALA A 5 -22.17 -7.79 -5.87
C ALA A 5 -21.58 -8.89 -6.76
N ASP A 6 -22.39 -9.91 -7.00
CA ASP A 6 -22.08 -10.92 -8.02
C ASP A 6 -22.12 -10.31 -9.41
N GLN A 7 -21.39 -10.92 -10.32
CA GLN A 7 -21.45 -10.73 -11.76
C GLN A 7 -21.75 -12.05 -12.43
N GLY A 8 -22.09 -12.00 -13.71
CA GLY A 8 -22.43 -13.17 -14.50
C GLY A 8 -23.28 -12.82 -15.69
N GLU A 9 -24.09 -13.79 -16.14
CA GLU A 9 -24.92 -13.66 -17.33
C GLU A 9 -26.36 -14.03 -17.03
N ILE A 10 -27.31 -13.37 -17.69
CA ILE A 10 -28.70 -13.74 -17.73
C ILE A 10 -29.04 -14.15 -19.16
N LEU A 11 -29.54 -15.35 -19.32
CA LEU A 11 -29.90 -15.96 -20.61
C LEU A 11 -31.41 -16.14 -20.68
N SER A 12 -32.05 -15.72 -21.78
CA SER A 12 -33.44 -16.08 -22.06
C SER A 12 -33.53 -17.27 -23.02
N ASP A 13 -34.62 -18.00 -22.97
CA ASP A 13 -34.88 -19.12 -23.91
C ASP A 13 -34.94 -18.65 -25.36
N ASP A 14 -35.30 -17.39 -25.61
CA ASP A 14 -35.37 -16.77 -26.94
C ASP A 14 -34.00 -16.25 -27.45
N GLY A 15 -32.90 -16.53 -26.73
CA GLY A 15 -31.54 -16.23 -27.15
C GLY A 15 -31.05 -14.82 -26.79
N ALA A 16 -31.71 -14.11 -25.88
CA ALA A 16 -31.14 -12.89 -25.32
C ALA A 16 -30.04 -13.22 -24.31
N VAL A 17 -28.91 -12.52 -24.40
CA VAL A 17 -27.78 -12.60 -23.47
C VAL A 17 -27.56 -11.24 -22.83
N LEU A 18 -27.57 -11.19 -21.49
CA LEU A 18 -27.30 -10.00 -20.71
C LEU A 18 -26.11 -10.25 -19.82
N GLU A 19 -25.09 -9.43 -19.94
CA GLU A 19 -23.99 -9.37 -18.94
C GLU A 19 -24.46 -8.58 -17.73
N VAL A 20 -24.30 -9.14 -16.53
CA VAL A 20 -24.64 -8.50 -15.26
C VAL A 20 -23.42 -7.78 -14.72
N ASP A 21 -23.47 -6.45 -14.69
CA ASP A 21 -22.37 -5.61 -14.19
C ASP A 21 -22.48 -5.36 -12.67
N ASP A 22 -23.72 -5.23 -12.14
CA ASP A 22 -23.97 -4.98 -10.71
C ASP A 22 -25.36 -5.51 -10.29
N VAL A 23 -25.49 -5.81 -9.00
CA VAL A 23 -26.75 -6.27 -8.39
C VAL A 23 -27.02 -5.47 -7.13
N GLN A 24 -28.17 -4.81 -7.08
CA GLN A 24 -28.59 -3.93 -6.01
C GLN A 24 -29.88 -4.41 -5.36
N LYS A 25 -30.04 -4.15 -4.06
CA LYS A 25 -31.29 -4.38 -3.32
C LYS A 25 -31.78 -3.06 -2.71
N PRO A 26 -32.39 -2.17 -3.53
CA PRO A 26 -32.74 -0.82 -3.08
C PRO A 26 -33.84 -0.80 -2.00
N ILE A 27 -34.72 -1.80 -2.01
CA ILE A 27 -35.75 -2.00 -0.99
C ILE A 27 -35.89 -3.50 -0.68
N LYS A 28 -36.57 -3.83 0.43
CA LYS A 28 -36.85 -5.22 0.79
C LYS A 28 -37.59 -5.92 -0.36
N ASP A 29 -37.17 -7.14 -0.65
CA ASP A 29 -37.77 -8.04 -1.66
C ASP A 29 -37.69 -7.58 -3.13
N LEU A 30 -36.92 -6.50 -3.43
CA LEU A 30 -36.61 -6.10 -4.79
C LEU A 30 -35.11 -6.24 -5.06
N ILE A 31 -34.77 -7.10 -6.01
CA ILE A 31 -33.40 -7.25 -6.52
C ILE A 31 -33.35 -6.65 -7.92
N VAL A 32 -32.42 -5.72 -8.14
CA VAL A 32 -32.21 -5.05 -9.42
C VAL A 32 -30.85 -5.46 -9.97
N HIS A 33 -30.87 -6.07 -11.16
CA HIS A 33 -29.66 -6.38 -11.92
C HIS A 33 -29.40 -5.26 -12.92
N GLN A 34 -28.24 -4.63 -12.84
CA GLN A 34 -27.75 -3.69 -13.84
C GLN A 34 -27.03 -4.49 -14.91
N CYS A 35 -27.63 -4.55 -16.09
CA CYS A 35 -27.18 -5.43 -17.15
C CYS A 35 -26.95 -4.67 -18.45
N ARG A 36 -26.09 -5.24 -19.29
CA ARG A 36 -25.88 -4.84 -20.69
C ARG A 36 -26.36 -5.98 -21.59
N LEU A 37 -27.33 -5.69 -22.45
CA LEU A 37 -27.76 -6.63 -23.46
C LEU A 37 -26.68 -6.77 -24.54
N THR A 38 -26.11 -7.94 -24.69
CA THR A 38 -25.02 -8.25 -25.64
C THR A 38 -25.54 -8.95 -26.90
N GLU A 39 -26.57 -9.77 -26.74
CA GLU A 39 -27.18 -10.50 -27.87
C GLU A 39 -28.71 -10.58 -27.73
N GLY A 40 -29.40 -10.67 -28.86
CA GLY A 40 -30.84 -10.90 -28.94
C GLY A 40 -31.72 -9.72 -28.51
N THR A 41 -32.93 -10.04 -28.06
CA THR A 41 -33.91 -9.07 -27.55
C THR A 41 -34.63 -9.67 -26.36
N LEU A 42 -34.66 -8.91 -25.25
CA LEU A 42 -35.37 -9.32 -24.04
C LEU A 42 -36.76 -8.70 -23.98
N VAL A 43 -37.75 -9.52 -23.67
CA VAL A 43 -39.16 -9.11 -23.56
C VAL A 43 -39.60 -9.23 -22.11
N VAL A 44 -40.44 -8.28 -21.65
CA VAL A 44 -41.00 -8.33 -20.30
C VAL A 44 -41.83 -9.59 -20.10
N GLY A 45 -41.55 -10.34 -19.03
CA GLY A 45 -42.20 -11.61 -18.73
C GLY A 45 -41.50 -12.85 -19.32
N ALA A 46 -40.37 -12.68 -20.02
CA ALA A 46 -39.56 -13.81 -20.47
C ALA A 46 -38.99 -14.59 -19.28
N GLU A 47 -38.96 -15.90 -19.39
CA GLU A 47 -38.22 -16.76 -18.48
C GLU A 47 -36.73 -16.62 -18.75
N VAL A 48 -35.93 -16.57 -17.68
CA VAL A 48 -34.49 -16.36 -17.76
C VAL A 48 -33.74 -17.28 -16.81
N ASN A 49 -32.56 -17.68 -17.22
CA ASN A 49 -31.57 -18.38 -16.38
C ASN A 49 -30.46 -17.42 -16.01
N ALA A 50 -30.21 -17.25 -14.70
CA ALA A 50 -29.13 -16.43 -14.19
C ALA A 50 -27.92 -17.29 -13.82
N ASN A 51 -26.84 -17.13 -14.55
CA ASN A 51 -25.58 -17.83 -14.34
C ASN A 51 -24.59 -16.90 -13.61
N ILE A 52 -24.19 -17.26 -12.42
CA ILE A 52 -23.26 -16.48 -11.62
C ILE A 52 -21.82 -16.85 -11.99
N ASP A 53 -20.93 -15.85 -12.06
CA ASP A 53 -19.49 -16.07 -12.09
C ASP A 53 -19.03 -16.66 -10.74
N LEU A 54 -18.91 -17.98 -10.71
CA LEU A 54 -18.53 -18.73 -9.50
C LEU A 54 -17.09 -18.49 -9.08
N GLU A 55 -16.19 -18.18 -10.01
CA GLU A 55 -14.80 -17.85 -9.69
C GLU A 55 -14.73 -16.53 -8.94
N ARG A 56 -15.38 -15.49 -9.47
CA ARG A 56 -15.51 -14.19 -8.83
C ARG A 56 -16.19 -14.30 -7.46
N ARG A 57 -17.33 -14.98 -7.36
CA ARG A 57 -18.03 -15.22 -6.07
C ARG A 57 -17.13 -15.95 -5.08
N GLY A 58 -16.40 -16.97 -5.52
CA GLY A 58 -15.44 -17.69 -4.68
C GLY A 58 -14.30 -16.79 -4.18
N ALA A 59 -13.77 -15.90 -5.04
CA ALA A 59 -12.75 -14.94 -4.66
C ALA A 59 -13.29 -13.93 -3.63
N ILE A 60 -14.51 -13.43 -3.81
CA ILE A 60 -15.17 -12.54 -2.83
C ILE A 60 -15.44 -13.27 -1.50
N ALA A 61 -15.91 -14.52 -1.55
CA ALA A 61 -16.16 -15.32 -0.34
C ALA A 61 -14.87 -15.54 0.49
N ARG A 62 -13.73 -15.74 -0.19
CA ARG A 62 -12.40 -15.79 0.46
C ARG A 62 -12.06 -14.47 1.15
N SER A 63 -12.24 -13.35 0.45
CA SER A 63 -11.99 -12.02 1.00
C SER A 63 -12.90 -11.70 2.18
N HIS A 64 -14.19 -12.02 2.07
CA HIS A 64 -15.16 -11.76 3.14
C HIS A 64 -14.87 -12.60 4.40
N THR A 65 -14.51 -13.88 4.23
CA THR A 65 -14.12 -14.71 5.37
C THR A 65 -12.82 -14.18 6.00
N ALA A 66 -11.84 -13.77 5.18
CA ALA A 66 -10.60 -13.15 5.66
C ALA A 66 -10.87 -11.83 6.42
N THR A 67 -11.88 -11.06 6.03
CA THR A 67 -12.30 -9.83 6.75
C THR A 67 -12.73 -10.15 8.18
N HIS A 68 -13.53 -11.19 8.42
CA HIS A 68 -13.85 -11.63 9.77
C HIS A 68 -12.63 -12.08 10.57
N MET A 69 -11.67 -12.74 9.92
CA MET A 69 -10.42 -13.16 10.57
C MET A 69 -9.55 -11.96 10.95
N VAL A 70 -9.39 -10.98 10.05
CA VAL A 70 -8.68 -9.73 10.31
C VAL A 70 -9.36 -8.93 11.44
N HIS A 71 -10.70 -8.82 11.42
CA HIS A 71 -11.46 -8.18 12.48
C HIS A 71 -11.19 -8.84 13.84
N LYS A 72 -11.26 -10.17 13.90
CA LYS A 72 -10.99 -10.91 15.13
C LYS A 72 -9.55 -10.72 15.62
N ALA A 73 -8.56 -10.81 14.73
CA ALA A 73 -7.15 -10.61 15.07
C ALA A 73 -6.87 -9.16 15.55
N LEU A 74 -7.44 -8.15 14.90
CA LEU A 74 -7.35 -6.75 15.34
C LEU A 74 -7.90 -6.57 16.76
N ARG A 75 -9.02 -7.22 17.09
CA ARG A 75 -9.60 -7.17 18.45
C ARG A 75 -8.77 -7.93 19.49
N GLU A 76 -8.06 -8.97 19.10
CA GLU A 76 -7.11 -9.67 19.99
C GLU A 76 -5.90 -8.78 20.30
N GLU A 77 -5.36 -8.07 19.33
CA GLU A 77 -4.16 -7.24 19.49
C GLU A 77 -4.44 -5.84 20.05
N LEU A 78 -5.54 -5.20 19.65
CA LEU A 78 -5.87 -3.82 20.01
C LEU A 78 -6.93 -3.72 21.12
N GLY A 79 -7.73 -4.77 21.30
CA GLY A 79 -8.82 -4.81 22.26
C GLY A 79 -10.21 -4.78 21.62
N PRO A 80 -11.27 -5.02 22.42
CA PRO A 80 -12.64 -5.23 21.94
C PRO A 80 -13.27 -4.01 21.25
N GLN A 81 -12.72 -2.84 21.42
CA GLN A 81 -13.17 -1.60 20.78
C GLN A 81 -12.78 -1.49 19.29
N ALA A 82 -11.84 -2.32 18.78
CA ALA A 82 -11.49 -2.36 17.36
C ALA A 82 -12.60 -3.05 16.55
N THR A 83 -13.79 -2.45 16.54
CA THR A 83 -14.98 -2.96 15.86
C THR A 83 -15.06 -2.45 14.44
N GLN A 84 -15.81 -3.13 13.58
CA GLN A 84 -16.02 -2.70 12.21
C GLN A 84 -16.77 -1.37 12.12
N ARG A 85 -16.21 -0.41 11.36
CA ARG A 85 -16.87 0.84 10.94
C ARG A 85 -17.23 0.83 9.47
N GLY A 86 -16.54 0.04 8.68
CA GLY A 86 -16.77 -0.19 7.26
C GLY A 86 -15.90 -1.34 6.78
N SER A 87 -16.27 -1.93 5.66
CA SER A 87 -15.46 -2.93 4.95
C SER A 87 -15.78 -2.90 3.47
N GLU A 88 -14.89 -3.49 2.69
CA GLU A 88 -15.12 -3.83 1.29
C GLU A 88 -14.46 -5.17 1.01
N ASP A 89 -15.25 -6.10 0.51
CA ASP A 89 -14.82 -7.44 0.16
C ASP A 89 -14.93 -7.60 -1.36
N ALA A 90 -13.81 -7.40 -2.04
CA ALA A 90 -13.63 -7.51 -3.48
C ALA A 90 -12.94 -8.84 -3.85
N PRO A 91 -12.92 -9.24 -5.14
CA PRO A 91 -12.13 -10.38 -5.56
C PRO A 91 -10.65 -10.20 -5.17
N ASN A 92 -10.14 -11.15 -4.37
CA ASN A 92 -8.73 -11.22 -3.94
C ASN A 92 -8.22 -10.02 -3.12
N ARG A 93 -9.11 -9.19 -2.60
CA ARG A 93 -8.78 -8.00 -1.80
C ARG A 93 -9.84 -7.73 -0.76
N LEU A 94 -9.42 -7.25 0.40
CA LEU A 94 -10.30 -6.69 1.43
C LEU A 94 -9.82 -5.34 1.90
N ARG A 95 -10.76 -4.57 2.42
CA ARG A 95 -10.54 -3.33 3.14
C ARG A 95 -11.37 -3.35 4.41
N PHE A 96 -10.74 -2.97 5.54
CA PHE A 96 -11.39 -2.97 6.83
C PHE A 96 -11.13 -1.68 7.60
N ASP A 97 -12.19 -1.01 8.00
CA ASP A 97 -12.16 0.25 8.74
C ASP A 97 -12.56 0.01 10.19
N PHE A 98 -11.79 0.55 11.14
CA PHE A 98 -12.03 0.38 12.57
C PHE A 98 -11.72 1.67 13.35
N PRO A 99 -12.41 1.90 14.50
CA PRO A 99 -12.18 3.06 15.35
C PRO A 99 -10.86 2.88 16.11
N TRP A 100 -9.91 3.76 15.84
CA TRP A 100 -8.63 3.84 16.55
C TRP A 100 -8.02 5.22 16.41
N SER A 101 -7.59 5.83 17.54
CA SER A 101 -7.17 7.24 17.56
C SER A 101 -5.74 7.48 17.11
N LYS A 102 -4.86 6.47 17.26
CA LYS A 102 -3.43 6.56 16.91
C LYS A 102 -3.08 5.47 15.90
N ALA A 103 -2.01 5.68 15.12
CA ALA A 103 -1.47 4.62 14.29
C ALA A 103 -1.04 3.43 15.17
N PRO A 104 -1.53 2.21 14.93
CA PRO A 104 -0.97 1.01 15.55
C PRO A 104 0.52 0.89 15.22
N ALA A 105 1.30 0.33 16.13
CA ALA A 105 2.70 0.02 15.83
C ALA A 105 2.77 -0.99 14.68
N LYS A 106 3.81 -0.90 13.85
CA LYS A 106 4.01 -1.85 12.74
C LYS A 106 4.04 -3.30 13.22
N SER A 107 4.62 -3.55 14.40
CA SER A 107 4.64 -4.86 15.03
C SER A 107 3.25 -5.41 15.35
N VAL A 108 2.28 -4.56 15.69
CA VAL A 108 0.89 -4.96 15.92
C VAL A 108 0.23 -5.39 14.61
N ILE A 109 0.43 -4.63 13.53
CA ILE A 109 -0.10 -5.00 12.21
C ILE A 109 0.53 -6.31 11.71
N SER A 110 1.84 -6.50 11.90
CA SER A 110 2.50 -7.78 11.59
C SER A 110 1.95 -8.93 12.44
N ALA A 111 1.68 -8.72 13.73
CA ALA A 111 1.08 -9.74 14.60
C ALA A 111 -0.35 -10.10 14.15
N VAL A 112 -1.14 -9.12 13.69
CA VAL A 112 -2.47 -9.38 13.09
C VAL A 112 -2.36 -10.24 11.85
N GLU A 113 -1.44 -9.91 10.93
CA GLU A 113 -1.20 -10.69 9.72
C GLU A 113 -0.75 -12.12 10.04
N GLU A 114 0.22 -12.27 10.95
CA GLU A 114 0.72 -13.56 11.40
C GLU A 114 -0.41 -14.39 12.02
N ARG A 115 -1.20 -13.80 12.92
CA ARG A 115 -2.34 -14.46 13.58
C ARG A 115 -3.38 -14.98 12.58
N VAL A 116 -3.70 -14.16 11.57
CA VAL A 116 -4.63 -14.57 10.49
C VAL A 116 -4.05 -15.76 9.73
N ASN A 117 -2.80 -15.68 9.28
CA ASN A 117 -2.17 -16.75 8.51
C ASN A 117 -1.95 -18.02 9.33
N ASP A 118 -1.70 -17.94 10.66
CA ASP A 118 -1.69 -19.09 11.54
C ASP A 118 -3.04 -19.81 11.53
N LYS A 119 -4.13 -19.07 11.68
CA LYS A 119 -5.48 -19.64 11.65
C LYS A 119 -5.86 -20.20 10.28
N LEU A 120 -5.31 -19.68 9.18
CA LEU A 120 -5.45 -20.29 7.86
C LEU A 120 -4.80 -21.67 7.79
N ARG A 121 -3.62 -21.81 8.40
CA ARG A 121 -2.90 -23.11 8.49
C ARG A 121 -3.63 -24.13 9.35
N ASP A 122 -4.33 -23.69 10.40
CA ASP A 122 -5.20 -24.56 11.24
C ASP A 122 -6.39 -25.10 10.45
N ASN A 123 -6.69 -24.55 9.27
CA ASN A 123 -7.80 -24.94 8.37
C ASN A 123 -9.15 -25.06 9.09
N LEU A 124 -9.47 -24.07 9.93
CA LEU A 124 -10.68 -24.07 10.73
C LEU A 124 -11.94 -24.14 9.86
N ALA A 125 -12.93 -24.90 10.31
CA ALA A 125 -14.24 -24.95 9.66
C ALA A 125 -14.98 -23.61 9.81
N VAL A 126 -15.68 -23.22 8.74
CA VAL A 126 -16.58 -22.05 8.73
C VAL A 126 -18.01 -22.54 8.63
N THR A 127 -18.79 -22.29 9.65
CA THR A 127 -20.19 -22.72 9.72
C THR A 127 -21.14 -21.53 9.75
N THR A 128 -22.31 -21.75 9.17
CA THR A 128 -23.37 -20.75 9.14
C THR A 128 -24.64 -21.34 9.73
N LYS A 129 -25.26 -20.63 10.69
CA LYS A 129 -26.50 -21.06 11.33
C LYS A 129 -27.47 -19.89 11.46
N GLU A 130 -28.73 -20.14 11.17
CA GLU A 130 -29.81 -19.21 11.50
C GLU A 130 -30.34 -19.52 12.90
N MET A 131 -30.54 -18.49 13.70
CA MET A 131 -31.05 -18.60 15.07
C MET A 131 -31.70 -17.31 15.52
N LYS A 132 -32.37 -17.33 16.66
CA LYS A 132 -32.92 -16.11 17.27
C LYS A 132 -31.79 -15.13 17.64
N PHE A 133 -32.06 -13.84 17.53
CA PHE A 133 -31.09 -12.80 17.85
C PHE A 133 -30.53 -12.96 19.28
N ASP A 134 -31.42 -13.18 20.26
CA ASP A 134 -31.01 -13.33 21.67
C ASP A 134 -30.10 -14.56 21.88
N ASP A 135 -30.38 -15.67 21.17
CA ASP A 135 -29.56 -16.87 21.24
C ASP A 135 -28.15 -16.61 20.63
N ALA A 136 -28.10 -15.83 19.52
CA ALA A 136 -26.84 -15.44 18.91
C ALA A 136 -25.98 -14.57 19.84
N ILE A 137 -26.61 -13.63 20.55
CA ILE A 137 -25.93 -12.79 21.54
C ILE A 137 -25.45 -13.63 22.74
N ALA A 138 -26.27 -14.55 23.21
CA ALA A 138 -25.92 -15.47 24.31
C ALA A 138 -24.69 -16.35 23.94
N LEU A 139 -24.53 -16.71 22.64
CA LEU A 139 -23.35 -17.41 22.11
C LEU A 139 -22.13 -16.49 21.94
N GLY A 140 -22.24 -15.21 22.24
CA GLY A 140 -21.16 -14.22 22.08
C GLY A 140 -20.92 -13.78 20.63
N ALA A 141 -21.92 -13.88 19.76
CA ALA A 141 -21.81 -13.41 18.39
C ALA A 141 -21.66 -11.89 18.34
N MET A 142 -20.67 -11.44 17.58
CA MET A 142 -20.44 -10.02 17.34
C MET A 142 -21.50 -9.46 16.40
N HIS A 143 -22.01 -8.28 16.71
CA HIS A 143 -22.95 -7.55 15.88
C HIS A 143 -22.54 -6.09 15.77
N LEU A 144 -22.94 -5.42 14.71
CA LEU A 144 -22.66 -3.98 14.54
C LEU A 144 -23.63 -3.16 15.40
N PHE A 145 -23.06 -2.28 16.20
CA PHE A 145 -23.86 -1.43 17.07
C PHE A 145 -24.64 -0.38 16.24
N GLY A 146 -25.95 -0.30 16.48
CA GLY A 146 -26.83 0.64 15.78
C GLY A 146 -27.51 0.09 14.52
N GLU A 147 -27.20 -1.11 14.07
CA GLU A 147 -27.96 -1.80 13.03
C GLU A 147 -29.24 -2.44 13.60
N LYS A 148 -30.29 -2.48 12.79
CA LYS A 148 -31.54 -3.16 13.16
C LYS A 148 -31.49 -4.58 12.62
N TYR A 149 -31.57 -5.54 13.51
CA TYR A 149 -31.63 -6.97 13.18
C TYR A 149 -33.08 -7.47 13.33
N GLY A 150 -33.45 -8.46 12.51
CA GLY A 150 -34.71 -9.17 12.69
C GLY A 150 -34.67 -10.17 13.86
N ASP A 151 -35.79 -10.82 14.16
CA ASP A 151 -35.88 -11.84 15.18
C ASP A 151 -34.98 -13.06 14.92
N ILE A 152 -34.80 -13.39 13.63
CA ILE A 152 -33.90 -14.45 13.18
C ILE A 152 -32.71 -13.82 12.47
N VAL A 153 -31.51 -14.23 12.86
CA VAL A 153 -30.22 -13.74 12.35
C VAL A 153 -29.36 -14.90 11.90
N ARG A 154 -28.49 -14.61 10.95
CA ARG A 154 -27.51 -15.54 10.43
C ARG A 154 -26.16 -15.33 11.12
N VAL A 155 -25.69 -16.34 11.85
CA VAL A 155 -24.41 -16.35 12.54
C VAL A 155 -23.40 -17.12 11.72
N VAL A 156 -22.26 -16.48 11.43
CA VAL A 156 -21.07 -17.10 10.83
C VAL A 156 -20.08 -17.37 11.95
N SER A 157 -19.64 -18.62 12.08
CA SER A 157 -18.65 -19.05 13.08
C SER A 157 -17.44 -19.65 12.41
N ILE A 158 -16.24 -19.27 12.85
CA ILE A 158 -14.97 -19.81 12.42
C ILE A 158 -14.34 -20.57 13.58
N GLY A 159 -14.03 -21.84 13.36
CA GLY A 159 -13.54 -22.78 14.38
C GLY A 159 -14.67 -23.44 15.16
N GLU A 160 -14.47 -24.68 15.61
CA GLU A 160 -15.44 -25.46 16.39
C GLU A 160 -15.78 -24.79 17.73
N ASP A 161 -14.77 -24.21 18.38
CA ASP A 161 -14.88 -23.40 19.60
C ASP A 161 -15.46 -22.00 19.33
N GLY A 162 -15.63 -21.62 18.06
CA GLY A 162 -16.06 -20.28 17.63
C GLY A 162 -15.04 -19.21 17.93
N TRP A 163 -13.80 -19.41 17.49
CA TRP A 163 -12.74 -18.40 17.56
C TRP A 163 -13.21 -17.03 17.06
N SER A 164 -13.96 -16.98 15.95
CA SER A 164 -14.74 -15.81 15.54
C SER A 164 -16.22 -16.20 15.38
N ARG A 165 -17.13 -15.36 15.87
CA ARG A 165 -18.58 -15.46 15.65
C ARG A 165 -19.13 -14.07 15.38
N GLU A 166 -19.79 -13.91 14.23
CA GLU A 166 -20.33 -12.63 13.82
C GLU A 166 -21.67 -12.78 13.11
N LEU A 167 -22.54 -11.79 13.25
CA LEU A 167 -23.76 -11.71 12.48
C LEU A 167 -23.41 -11.25 11.06
N CYS A 168 -23.61 -12.10 10.07
CA CYS A 168 -23.25 -11.81 8.69
C CYS A 168 -24.15 -12.51 7.68
N GLY A 169 -24.66 -11.73 6.69
CA GLY A 169 -25.48 -12.20 5.60
C GLY A 169 -24.74 -12.57 4.32
N GLY A 170 -23.42 -12.39 4.26
CA GLY A 170 -22.62 -12.58 3.05
C GLY A 170 -22.22 -14.02 2.74
N THR A 171 -21.42 -14.19 1.70
CA THR A 171 -20.89 -15.50 1.27
C THR A 171 -19.54 -15.79 1.91
N HIS A 172 -19.31 -17.04 2.28
CA HIS A 172 -18.10 -17.49 2.95
C HIS A 172 -17.58 -18.80 2.39
N VAL A 173 -16.30 -19.06 2.61
CA VAL A 173 -15.74 -20.40 2.38
C VAL A 173 -16.20 -21.35 3.51
N ASP A 174 -16.16 -22.64 3.26
CA ASP A 174 -16.49 -23.69 4.26
C ASP A 174 -15.32 -24.00 5.21
N HIS A 175 -14.08 -23.72 4.78
CA HIS A 175 -12.86 -23.88 5.56
C HIS A 175 -11.90 -22.74 5.27
N VAL A 176 -11.27 -22.17 6.30
CA VAL A 176 -10.37 -21.02 6.14
C VAL A 176 -9.13 -21.32 5.29
N GLY A 177 -8.67 -22.56 5.24
CA GLY A 177 -7.54 -22.97 4.38
C GLY A 177 -7.77 -22.72 2.90
N LYS A 178 -9.04 -22.66 2.43
CA LYS A 178 -9.38 -22.28 1.05
C LYS A 178 -9.07 -20.82 0.70
N ILE A 179 -8.82 -19.98 1.70
CA ILE A 179 -8.40 -18.58 1.51
C ILE A 179 -6.98 -18.52 0.96
N GLY A 180 -6.11 -19.45 1.38
CA GLY A 180 -4.71 -19.52 0.98
C GLY A 180 -3.81 -18.62 1.85
N MET A 181 -3.71 -17.34 1.54
CA MET A 181 -2.86 -16.38 2.24
C MET A 181 -3.53 -15.01 2.33
N VAL A 182 -3.18 -14.26 3.37
CA VAL A 182 -3.55 -12.84 3.54
C VAL A 182 -2.29 -12.03 3.79
N ASN A 183 -2.08 -10.97 3.00
CA ASN A 183 -1.01 -10.00 3.21
C ASN A 183 -1.62 -8.62 3.46
N ILE A 184 -1.30 -8.01 4.59
CA ILE A 184 -1.70 -6.64 4.89
C ILE A 184 -0.75 -5.68 4.17
N LEU A 185 -1.27 -4.92 3.21
CA LEU A 185 -0.48 -4.01 2.39
C LEU A 185 -0.21 -2.68 3.08
N SER A 186 -1.22 -2.17 3.79
CA SER A 186 -1.14 -0.85 4.41
C SER A 186 -2.09 -0.69 5.59
N GLU A 187 -1.74 0.24 6.46
CA GLU A 187 -2.59 0.77 7.51
C GLU A 187 -2.52 2.30 7.46
N ALA A 188 -3.66 2.99 7.42
CA ALA A 188 -3.73 4.44 7.28
C ALA A 188 -4.91 5.06 8.01
N SER A 189 -4.84 6.36 8.31
CA SER A 189 -5.98 7.15 8.79
C SER A 189 -6.89 7.53 7.61
N ILE A 190 -8.19 7.36 7.78
CA ILE A 190 -9.21 7.77 6.80
C ILE A 190 -10.15 8.86 7.34
N GLY A 191 -9.91 9.31 8.58
CA GLY A 191 -10.71 10.34 9.24
C GLY A 191 -10.34 10.44 10.71
N SER A 192 -11.00 11.33 11.43
CA SER A 192 -10.76 11.49 12.87
C SER A 192 -11.15 10.23 13.63
N GLY A 193 -10.17 9.56 14.22
CA GLY A 193 -10.38 8.38 15.06
C GLY A 193 -10.79 7.12 14.29
N VAL A 194 -10.59 7.07 12.96
CA VAL A 194 -10.85 5.88 12.14
C VAL A 194 -9.61 5.50 11.34
N ARG A 195 -9.25 4.23 11.42
CA ARG A 195 -8.12 3.64 10.72
C ARG A 195 -8.62 2.60 9.71
N ARG A 196 -7.86 2.41 8.66
CA ARG A 196 -8.12 1.47 7.57
C ARG A 196 -6.96 0.52 7.40
N VAL A 197 -7.27 -0.75 7.27
CA VAL A 197 -6.35 -1.79 6.80
C VAL A 197 -6.78 -2.20 5.39
N ASP A 198 -5.83 -2.20 4.45
CA ASP A 198 -5.96 -2.78 3.13
C ASP A 198 -5.15 -4.09 3.07
N ALA A 199 -5.75 -5.15 2.55
CA ALA A 199 -5.09 -6.44 2.42
C ALA A 199 -5.44 -7.14 1.11
N VAL A 200 -4.52 -7.98 0.62
CA VAL A 200 -4.74 -8.90 -0.50
C VAL A 200 -4.90 -10.32 0.03
N VAL A 201 -5.70 -11.11 -0.71
CA VAL A 201 -6.18 -12.40 -0.26
C VAL A 201 -6.01 -13.43 -1.37
N GLY A 202 -5.59 -14.64 -1.03
CA GLY A 202 -5.52 -15.76 -1.96
C GLY A 202 -4.63 -15.48 -3.17
N GLN A 203 -5.21 -15.52 -4.37
CA GLN A 203 -4.46 -15.22 -5.61
C GLN A 203 -3.84 -13.83 -5.58
N GLY A 204 -4.52 -12.81 -5.07
CA GLY A 204 -3.96 -11.46 -4.94
C GLY A 204 -2.73 -11.40 -4.03
N ALA A 205 -2.72 -12.19 -2.95
CA ALA A 205 -1.56 -12.30 -2.07
C ALA A 205 -0.40 -13.04 -2.75
N TYR A 206 -0.69 -14.10 -3.49
CA TYR A 206 0.32 -14.80 -4.30
C TYR A 206 0.96 -13.87 -5.34
N ASP A 207 0.15 -13.14 -6.09
CA ASP A 207 0.62 -12.23 -7.13
C ASP A 207 1.47 -11.08 -6.55
N PHE A 208 1.08 -10.59 -5.37
CA PHE A 208 1.85 -9.59 -4.64
C PHE A 208 3.23 -10.13 -4.26
N ASN A 209 3.29 -11.29 -3.60
CA ASN A 209 4.55 -11.92 -3.19
C ASN A 209 5.43 -12.30 -4.40
N ALA A 210 4.84 -12.76 -5.50
CA ALA A 210 5.56 -13.08 -6.73
C ALA A 210 6.24 -11.83 -7.33
N ARG A 211 5.56 -10.68 -7.32
CA ARG A 211 6.16 -9.41 -7.77
C ARG A 211 7.30 -8.95 -6.86
N GLU A 212 7.13 -9.05 -5.53
CA GLU A 212 8.20 -8.72 -4.59
C GLU A 212 9.41 -9.63 -4.76
N HIS A 213 9.18 -10.94 -4.92
CA HIS A 213 10.25 -11.91 -5.19
C HIS A 213 11.01 -11.59 -6.48
N ALA A 214 10.30 -11.27 -7.56
CA ALA A 214 10.91 -10.89 -8.83
C ALA A 214 11.73 -9.60 -8.69
N LEU A 215 11.25 -8.59 -7.96
CA LEU A 215 11.98 -7.35 -7.68
C LEU A 215 13.26 -7.62 -6.87
N VAL A 216 13.18 -8.43 -5.82
CA VAL A 216 14.34 -8.83 -5.01
C VAL A 216 15.36 -9.56 -5.86
N SER A 217 14.94 -10.51 -6.72
CA SER A 217 15.83 -11.20 -7.66
C SER A 217 16.55 -10.23 -8.61
N GLN A 218 15.81 -9.28 -9.20
CA GLN A 218 16.41 -8.26 -10.08
C GLN A 218 17.45 -7.39 -9.36
N LEU A 219 17.17 -7.02 -8.10
CA LEU A 219 18.12 -6.24 -7.29
C LEU A 219 19.34 -7.07 -6.93
N SER A 220 19.18 -8.35 -6.60
CA SER A 220 20.26 -9.30 -6.33
C SER A 220 21.21 -9.41 -7.54
N ASP A 221 20.66 -9.58 -8.73
CA ASP A 221 21.43 -9.66 -9.96
C ASP A 221 22.20 -8.35 -10.25
N LYS A 222 21.51 -7.20 -10.15
CA LYS A 222 22.13 -5.89 -10.41
C LYS A 222 23.24 -5.54 -9.43
N LEU A 223 23.09 -5.93 -8.17
CA LEU A 223 24.04 -5.62 -7.10
C LEU A 223 25.07 -6.73 -6.88
N ASN A 224 24.92 -7.85 -7.59
CA ASN A 224 25.71 -9.07 -7.40
C ASN A 224 25.83 -9.43 -5.91
N ALA A 225 24.67 -9.56 -5.25
CA ALA A 225 24.53 -9.82 -3.82
C ALA A 225 23.35 -10.77 -3.60
N ARG A 226 23.41 -11.59 -2.55
CA ARG A 226 22.29 -12.42 -2.16
C ARG A 226 21.15 -11.55 -1.56
N PRO A 227 19.90 -12.02 -1.55
CA PRO A 227 18.76 -11.28 -1.00
C PRO A 227 18.98 -10.76 0.43
N ASP A 228 19.58 -11.57 1.28
CA ASP A 228 19.89 -11.24 2.69
C ASP A 228 21.02 -10.20 2.84
N GLU A 229 21.85 -10.02 1.80
CA GLU A 229 22.99 -9.07 1.77
C GLU A 229 22.62 -7.73 1.10
N LEU A 230 21.44 -7.61 0.48
CA LEU A 230 21.08 -6.43 -0.33
C LEU A 230 21.13 -5.12 0.47
N ALA A 231 20.62 -5.12 1.69
CA ALA A 231 20.59 -3.92 2.54
C ALA A 231 22.01 -3.44 2.86
N GLU A 232 22.91 -4.36 3.20
CA GLU A 232 24.31 -4.04 3.47
C GLU A 232 25.03 -3.55 2.19
N ARG A 233 24.76 -4.20 1.05
CA ARG A 233 25.35 -3.80 -0.23
C ARG A 233 24.95 -2.39 -0.64
N VAL A 234 23.66 -2.04 -0.48
CA VAL A 234 23.16 -0.68 -0.74
C VAL A 234 23.84 0.32 0.18
N ASN A 235 23.93 0.05 1.49
CA ASN A 235 24.62 0.93 2.44
C ASN A 235 26.10 1.13 2.08
N ALA A 236 26.79 0.08 1.65
CA ALA A 236 28.19 0.18 1.21
C ALA A 236 28.33 1.03 -0.06
N LEU A 237 27.40 0.94 -1.01
CA LEU A 237 27.39 1.78 -2.20
C LEU A 237 27.12 3.25 -1.88
N LEU A 238 26.18 3.53 -1.00
CA LEU A 238 25.91 4.90 -0.53
C LEU A 238 27.12 5.51 0.18
N ALA A 239 27.81 4.72 1.01
CA ALA A 239 29.04 5.17 1.66
C ALA A 239 30.17 5.48 0.64
N LYS A 240 30.37 4.63 -0.37
CA LYS A 240 31.33 4.87 -1.46
C LYS A 240 30.97 6.11 -2.27
N LEU A 241 29.70 6.30 -2.59
CA LEU A 241 29.24 7.50 -3.29
C LEU A 241 29.59 8.77 -2.50
N LYS A 242 29.23 8.81 -1.22
CA LYS A 242 29.54 9.94 -0.32
C LYS A 242 31.05 10.22 -0.22
N GLU A 243 31.86 9.18 -0.19
CA GLU A 243 33.32 9.33 -0.17
C GLU A 243 33.85 9.87 -1.50
N SER A 244 33.31 9.36 -2.63
CA SER A 244 33.66 9.84 -3.97
C SER A 244 33.32 11.34 -4.13
N ASP A 245 32.13 11.75 -3.69
CA ASP A 245 31.67 13.15 -3.72
C ASP A 245 32.60 14.06 -2.90
N ARG A 246 33.03 13.59 -1.72
CA ARG A 246 33.99 14.33 -0.88
C ARG A 246 35.35 14.47 -1.57
N ARG A 247 35.85 13.41 -2.20
CA ARG A 247 37.12 13.46 -2.95
C ARG A 247 37.03 14.42 -4.13
N LEU A 248 35.95 14.37 -4.88
CA LEU A 248 35.71 15.32 -5.98
C LEU A 248 35.68 16.76 -5.49
N ALA A 249 34.94 17.05 -4.40
CA ALA A 249 34.92 18.38 -3.81
C ALA A 249 36.33 18.86 -3.37
N SER A 250 37.09 17.99 -2.69
CA SER A 250 38.48 18.31 -2.32
C SER A 250 39.41 18.53 -3.50
N MET A 251 39.24 17.75 -4.61
CA MET A 251 40.00 17.97 -5.82
C MET A 251 39.67 19.31 -6.48
N TYR A 252 38.40 19.70 -6.55
CA TYR A 252 38.00 21.01 -7.05
C TYR A 252 38.52 22.15 -6.17
N GLU A 253 38.45 22.04 -4.86
CA GLU A 253 39.03 23.04 -3.94
C GLU A 253 40.53 23.18 -4.16
N SER A 254 41.23 22.07 -4.29
CA SER A 254 42.67 22.08 -4.53
C SER A 254 43.05 22.71 -5.89
N GLN A 255 42.26 22.40 -6.91
CA GLN A 255 42.42 22.98 -8.28
C GLN A 255 42.16 24.49 -8.27
N LEU A 256 41.14 24.96 -7.59
CA LEU A 256 40.84 26.37 -7.42
C LEU A 256 41.98 27.07 -6.65
N ALA A 257 42.42 26.52 -5.52
CA ALA A 257 43.53 27.07 -4.73
C ALA A 257 44.82 27.14 -5.57
N ALA A 258 45.12 26.12 -6.37
CA ALA A 258 46.30 26.15 -7.27
C ALA A 258 46.21 27.22 -8.39
N SER A 259 45.00 27.68 -8.74
CA SER A 259 44.78 28.73 -9.74
C SER A 259 45.00 30.14 -9.19
N VAL A 260 45.00 30.36 -7.86
CA VAL A 260 45.13 31.65 -7.21
C VAL A 260 46.42 32.41 -7.60
N PRO A 261 47.62 31.79 -7.59
CA PRO A 261 48.87 32.52 -7.96
C PRO A 261 48.83 33.05 -9.41
N ALA A 262 48.31 32.27 -10.34
CA ALA A 262 48.19 32.68 -11.74
C ALA A 262 47.17 33.84 -11.89
N LEU A 263 46.04 33.79 -11.21
CA LEU A 263 45.05 34.87 -11.18
C LEU A 263 45.62 36.17 -10.63
N VAL A 264 46.43 36.08 -9.57
CA VAL A 264 47.11 37.20 -8.95
C VAL A 264 48.16 37.83 -9.91
N ALA A 265 48.98 36.97 -10.57
CA ALA A 265 50.02 37.38 -11.51
C ALA A 265 49.40 38.14 -12.73
N ASP A 266 48.36 37.55 -13.34
CA ASP A 266 47.65 38.18 -14.48
C ASP A 266 47.06 39.54 -14.11
N THR A 267 46.58 39.68 -12.87
CA THR A 267 45.97 40.93 -12.39
C THR A 267 47.01 41.98 -12.04
N LYS A 268 48.18 41.62 -11.47
CA LYS A 268 49.26 42.51 -11.12
C LYS A 268 49.92 43.14 -12.36
N ASN A 269 49.97 42.42 -13.44
CA ASN A 269 50.55 42.87 -14.74
C ASN A 269 49.68 43.84 -15.51
N SER A 270 48.49 44.15 -15.03
CA SER A 270 47.57 45.12 -15.64
C SER A 270 48.03 46.56 -15.30
N ALA A 271 48.18 47.39 -16.31
CA ALA A 271 48.52 48.81 -16.14
C ALA A 271 47.31 49.74 -15.79
N ALA A 272 46.13 49.13 -15.58
CA ALA A 272 44.92 49.87 -15.28
C ALA A 272 44.86 50.36 -13.82
N PRO A 273 44.23 51.52 -13.55
CA PRO A 273 44.08 52.05 -12.20
C PRO A 273 43.21 51.21 -11.28
N VAL A 274 42.38 50.32 -11.85
CA VAL A 274 41.61 49.30 -11.15
C VAL A 274 42.11 47.91 -11.57
N LYS A 275 42.45 47.08 -10.64
CA LYS A 275 42.87 45.72 -10.90
C LYS A 275 41.67 44.81 -11.08
N VAL A 276 41.57 44.12 -12.22
CA VAL A 276 40.44 43.31 -12.56
C VAL A 276 40.90 41.87 -12.89
N ALA A 277 40.39 40.89 -12.12
CA ALA A 277 40.56 39.47 -12.36
C ALA A 277 39.23 38.87 -12.78
N VAL A 278 39.10 38.44 -14.04
CA VAL A 278 37.92 37.73 -14.54
C VAL A 278 38.37 36.39 -15.17
N LYS A 279 37.83 35.31 -14.69
CA LYS A 279 38.15 33.98 -15.24
C LYS A 279 37.00 33.01 -15.13
N ASN A 280 36.80 32.24 -16.17
CA ASN A 280 36.03 31.04 -16.11
C ASN A 280 36.93 29.93 -15.54
N VAL A 281 36.61 29.43 -14.36
CA VAL A 281 37.39 28.37 -13.66
C VAL A 281 36.85 26.96 -13.95
N GLY A 282 35.80 26.87 -14.80
CA GLY A 282 35.17 25.59 -15.11
C GLY A 282 34.40 25.03 -13.92
N HIS A 283 34.25 23.72 -13.87
CA HIS A 283 33.51 23.07 -12.80
C HIS A 283 34.24 23.23 -11.46
N PHE A 284 33.56 23.76 -10.42
CA PHE A 284 34.18 24.13 -9.14
C PHE A 284 33.54 23.46 -7.90
N GLY A 285 32.56 22.56 -8.13
CA GLY A 285 31.90 21.77 -7.07
C GLY A 285 30.92 22.57 -6.21
N ALA A 286 31.39 23.44 -5.35
CA ALA A 286 30.56 24.20 -4.43
C ALA A 286 30.80 25.72 -4.52
N VAL A 287 29.72 26.50 -4.38
CA VAL A 287 29.77 27.97 -4.40
C VAL A 287 30.69 28.54 -3.32
N ASP A 288 30.74 27.90 -2.17
CA ASP A 288 31.63 28.31 -1.05
C ASP A 288 33.14 28.20 -1.40
N ALA A 289 33.50 27.18 -2.20
CA ALA A 289 34.89 27.04 -2.70
C ALA A 289 35.25 28.20 -3.64
N LEU A 290 34.33 28.56 -4.52
CA LEU A 290 34.50 29.71 -5.42
C LEU A 290 34.63 31.02 -4.65
N ARG A 291 33.76 31.23 -3.66
CA ARG A 291 33.79 32.40 -2.77
C ARG A 291 35.13 32.49 -2.00
N LYS A 292 35.61 31.39 -1.47
CA LYS A 292 36.93 31.34 -0.80
C LYS A 292 38.04 31.74 -1.76
N THR A 293 38.05 31.18 -2.96
CA THR A 293 39.06 31.54 -4.00
C THR A 293 39.05 33.03 -4.34
N VAL A 294 37.89 33.64 -4.47
CA VAL A 294 37.74 35.11 -4.68
C VAL A 294 38.39 35.87 -3.51
N LEU A 295 38.13 35.45 -2.26
CA LEU A 295 38.71 36.12 -1.09
C LEU A 295 40.23 35.90 -1.01
N ASP A 296 40.74 34.73 -1.35
CA ASP A 296 42.17 34.42 -1.38
C ASP A 296 42.92 35.23 -2.45
N VAL A 297 42.35 35.38 -3.65
CA VAL A 297 42.87 36.28 -4.72
C VAL A 297 42.90 37.72 -4.26
N ARG A 298 41.82 38.21 -3.65
CA ARG A 298 41.74 39.56 -3.10
C ARG A 298 42.79 39.85 -2.03
N ALA A 299 42.93 38.92 -1.10
CA ALA A 299 43.92 39.06 -0.02
C ALA A 299 45.37 39.15 -0.53
N GLN A 300 45.74 38.42 -1.59
CA GLN A 300 47.07 38.42 -2.17
C GLN A 300 47.34 39.67 -3.10
N LEU A 301 46.27 40.31 -3.59
CA LEU A 301 46.41 41.54 -4.39
C LEU A 301 46.68 42.79 -3.54
N GLY A 302 46.40 42.74 -2.23
CA GLY A 302 46.59 43.82 -1.29
C GLY A 302 45.53 44.91 -1.37
N GLU A 303 45.64 45.94 -0.52
CA GLU A 303 44.66 47.04 -0.40
C GLU A 303 45.08 48.32 -1.11
N ASP A 304 46.23 48.32 -1.80
CA ASP A 304 46.85 49.53 -2.39
C ASP A 304 46.13 50.03 -3.67
N ALA A 305 45.21 49.30 -4.22
CA ALA A 305 44.42 49.65 -5.37
C ALA A 305 43.02 48.98 -5.33
N PRO A 306 41.99 49.60 -5.96
CA PRO A 306 40.69 48.97 -6.13
C PRO A 306 40.82 47.66 -6.91
N VAL A 307 40.20 46.59 -6.40
CA VAL A 307 40.24 45.24 -7.01
C VAL A 307 38.84 44.70 -7.26
N VAL A 308 38.63 44.19 -8.47
CA VAL A 308 37.42 43.45 -8.87
C VAL A 308 37.83 42.02 -9.23
N VAL A 309 37.23 41.05 -8.58
CA VAL A 309 37.44 39.64 -8.87
C VAL A 309 36.07 39.02 -9.24
N ALA A 310 35.99 38.49 -10.43
CA ALA A 310 34.81 37.76 -10.92
C ALA A 310 35.22 36.38 -11.44
N LEU A 311 34.72 35.35 -10.81
CA LEU A 311 34.95 33.95 -11.19
C LEU A 311 33.60 33.34 -11.62
N ALA A 312 33.60 32.60 -12.72
CA ALA A 312 32.45 31.85 -13.24
C ALA A 312 32.87 30.42 -13.55
N GLY A 313 31.86 29.50 -13.58
CA GLY A 313 32.07 28.10 -13.96
C GLY A 313 30.77 27.34 -14.10
#